data_e6fc55087199901259e25ade3d1480fc
#
_entry.id   e6fc55087199901259e25ade3d1480fc
#
_cell.length_a   1.000
_cell.length_b   1.000
_cell.length_c   1.000
_cell.angle_alpha   90.00
_cell.angle_beta   90.00
_cell.angle_gamma   90.00
#
_symmetry.space_group_name_H-M   'P 1'
#
loop_
_entity.id
_entity.type
_entity.pdbx_description
1 polymer ?
#
loop_
_entity_poly.entity_id
_entity_poly.type
_entity_poly.pdbx_seq_one_letter_code
_entity_poly.pdbx_strand_id
1 'polypeptide(L)'
;FWPQFRAFLLWEMEREYTEEKRRALFSRGGLYYELKEDYAHALECYTAGGDHAKVSELLIRNAELHPGMGHYSEMERYYRSLPEAEILASPSLMQGMSMLCALATDYAGSERWYHALEDFARRCGNQDAAGKQARSRLAWLDIALPQRGVEGLSETIPAVFRLLRNKEVTLPAFSVTSTLPSIMNGGKDFSLWSKKDNLLYQTLRVPVEAILGKDGVGLADCAIAESKFEKGEDIAGRMLSLIPHMSEIRQKGTPDIEFAMGGLLARSQLSGGRIGDARRTVESLRQRFAENGQTRFLPNMDAMLCRIALHTGDLDAADGWYREKAPRDPMHLNVMKRYQYLTQAMVELSDGKPDAALLTLSPLEPYIRSCARHIDGIHLQVLTAIALYRSRDEGWRQHLSDALETAAEFRFIRTVSVYGAAVLPLLEKLTWDGNAKWHKRLMADVRTQAAFYPHFLQTRLAPNEALTPTELQILHLICADKSNAEICAVLDIKLPTVKTHVSHILTKLGVSRRSEAKTAAKKLRLISED
;
A
#
# COMPACT_ATOMS: atom_id res chain seq x y z
N PHE A 1 -13.92 -3.60 29.98
CA PHE A 1 -13.12 -3.89 31.20
C PHE A 1 -11.68 -3.42 30.99
N TRP A 2 -11.03 -2.94 32.06
CA TRP A 2 -9.61 -2.60 32.02
C TRP A 2 -8.80 -3.87 31.72
N PRO A 3 -7.75 -3.82 30.88
CA PRO A 3 -6.98 -5.01 30.49
C PRO A 3 -6.45 -5.83 31.69
N GLN A 4 -6.02 -5.15 32.75
CA GLN A 4 -5.55 -5.78 33.99
C GLN A 4 -6.66 -6.54 34.72
N PHE A 5 -7.87 -5.99 34.76
CA PHE A 5 -9.02 -6.66 35.38
C PHE A 5 -9.47 -7.88 34.56
N ARG A 6 -9.43 -7.79 33.22
CA ARG A 6 -9.68 -8.94 32.35
C ARG A 6 -8.64 -10.05 32.58
N ALA A 7 -7.36 -9.70 32.68
CA ALA A 7 -6.31 -10.67 32.97
C ALA A 7 -6.52 -11.36 34.35
N PHE A 8 -6.89 -10.58 35.36
CA PHE A 8 -7.23 -11.13 36.70
C PHE A 8 -8.40 -12.09 36.64
N LEU A 9 -9.49 -11.73 35.96
CA LEU A 9 -10.67 -12.63 35.85
C LEU A 9 -10.34 -13.92 35.08
N LEU A 10 -9.51 -13.87 34.06
CA LEU A 10 -9.05 -15.05 33.32
C LEU A 10 -8.19 -15.95 34.24
N TRP A 11 -7.29 -15.37 35.02
CA TRP A 11 -6.46 -16.09 35.99
C TRP A 11 -7.34 -16.76 37.10
N GLU A 12 -8.31 -16.04 37.67
CA GLU A 12 -9.26 -16.61 38.63
C GLU A 12 -10.07 -17.77 38.02
N MET A 13 -10.48 -17.61 36.75
CA MET A 13 -11.21 -18.66 36.05
C MET A 13 -10.34 -19.91 35.83
N GLU A 14 -9.04 -19.75 35.54
CA GLU A 14 -8.10 -20.88 35.44
C GLU A 14 -7.91 -21.61 36.76
N ARG A 15 -7.96 -20.89 37.89
CA ARG A 15 -7.80 -21.44 39.22
C ARG A 15 -9.05 -22.14 39.77
N GLU A 16 -10.23 -21.54 39.55
CA GLU A 16 -11.46 -21.95 40.20
C GLU A 16 -12.32 -22.93 39.37
N TYR A 17 -12.13 -22.99 38.04
CA TYR A 17 -12.98 -23.80 37.18
C TYR A 17 -12.21 -24.97 36.54
N THR A 18 -12.86 -26.13 36.44
CA THR A 18 -12.36 -27.27 35.67
C THR A 18 -12.28 -26.90 34.19
N GLU A 19 -11.43 -27.60 33.44
CA GLU A 19 -11.25 -27.39 32.01
C GLU A 19 -12.56 -27.49 31.23
N GLU A 20 -13.39 -28.49 31.56
CA GLU A 20 -14.72 -28.69 30.96
C GLU A 20 -15.62 -27.47 31.17
N LYS A 21 -15.66 -26.96 32.43
CA LYS A 21 -16.47 -25.79 32.76
C LYS A 21 -15.96 -24.51 32.06
N ARG A 22 -14.64 -24.36 31.95
CA ARG A 22 -14.02 -23.25 31.19
C ARG A 22 -14.40 -23.31 29.71
N ARG A 23 -14.30 -24.48 29.07
CA ARG A 23 -14.72 -24.70 27.69
C ARG A 23 -16.19 -24.33 27.48
N ALA A 24 -17.08 -24.79 28.37
CA ALA A 24 -18.50 -24.46 28.30
C ALA A 24 -18.77 -22.95 28.43
N LEU A 25 -18.04 -22.25 29.30
CA LEU A 25 -18.16 -20.79 29.43
C LEU A 25 -17.68 -20.05 28.18
N PHE A 26 -16.56 -20.47 27.63
CA PHE A 26 -16.04 -19.89 26.39
C PHE A 26 -16.97 -20.15 25.19
N SER A 27 -17.53 -21.35 25.06
CA SER A 27 -18.51 -21.66 24.00
C SER A 27 -19.78 -20.81 24.13
N ARG A 28 -20.27 -20.58 25.37
CA ARG A 28 -21.40 -19.65 25.59
C ARG A 28 -21.05 -18.21 25.27
N GLY A 29 -19.86 -17.76 25.63
CA GLY A 29 -19.34 -16.43 25.26
C GLY A 29 -19.23 -16.28 23.74
N GLY A 30 -18.71 -17.29 23.06
CA GLY A 30 -18.63 -17.35 21.61
C GLY A 30 -19.99 -17.21 20.94
N LEU A 31 -20.99 -18.00 21.40
CA LEU A 31 -22.36 -17.93 20.90
C LEU A 31 -23.01 -16.55 21.14
N TYR A 32 -22.75 -15.94 22.30
CA TYR A 32 -23.26 -14.60 22.60
C TYR A 32 -22.74 -13.56 21.61
N TYR A 33 -21.43 -13.58 21.34
CA TYR A 33 -20.83 -12.65 20.38
C TYR A 33 -21.26 -12.96 18.95
N GLU A 34 -21.38 -14.23 18.57
CA GLU A 34 -21.88 -14.66 17.25
C GLU A 34 -23.29 -14.11 16.98
N LEU A 35 -24.21 -14.21 17.98
CA LEU A 35 -25.57 -13.64 17.91
C LEU A 35 -25.59 -12.11 17.85
N LYS A 36 -24.52 -11.45 18.28
CA LYS A 36 -24.31 -9.99 18.14
C LYS A 36 -23.60 -9.61 16.86
N GLU A 37 -23.29 -10.58 16.00
CA GLU A 37 -22.49 -10.40 14.78
C GLU A 37 -21.06 -9.87 15.05
N ASP A 38 -20.58 -10.00 16.27
CA ASP A 38 -19.22 -9.68 16.69
C ASP A 38 -18.31 -10.91 16.53
N TYR A 39 -17.99 -11.21 15.26
CA TYR A 39 -17.23 -12.42 14.91
C TYR A 39 -15.80 -12.42 15.43
N ALA A 40 -15.20 -11.25 15.67
CA ALA A 40 -13.85 -11.14 16.22
C ALA A 40 -13.79 -11.69 17.66
N HIS A 41 -14.70 -11.24 18.55
CA HIS A 41 -14.77 -11.75 19.91
C HIS A 41 -15.33 -13.19 19.98
N ALA A 42 -16.21 -13.56 19.03
CA ALA A 42 -16.70 -14.94 18.93
C ALA A 42 -15.54 -15.90 18.64
N LEU A 43 -14.67 -15.59 17.66
CA LEU A 43 -13.47 -16.36 17.34
C LEU A 43 -12.50 -16.47 18.54
N GLU A 44 -12.27 -15.35 19.26
CA GLU A 44 -11.46 -15.38 20.48
C GLU A 44 -12.00 -16.37 21.52
N CYS A 45 -13.29 -16.31 21.77
CA CYS A 45 -13.94 -17.20 22.73
C CYS A 45 -13.88 -18.68 22.30
N TYR A 46 -14.26 -19.00 21.07
CA TYR A 46 -14.24 -20.37 20.57
C TYR A 46 -12.82 -20.96 20.53
N THR A 47 -11.82 -20.15 20.15
CA THR A 47 -10.41 -20.57 20.16
C THR A 47 -9.94 -20.86 21.60
N ALA A 48 -10.24 -19.97 22.55
CA ALA A 48 -9.91 -20.17 23.96
C ALA A 48 -10.65 -21.40 24.58
N GLY A 49 -11.83 -21.70 24.07
CA GLY A 49 -12.62 -22.89 24.47
C GLY A 49 -12.20 -24.18 23.77
N GLY A 50 -11.32 -24.11 22.76
CA GLY A 50 -10.92 -25.29 21.97
C GLY A 50 -12.05 -25.84 21.08
N ASP A 51 -13.04 -25.00 20.73
CA ASP A 51 -14.14 -25.37 19.84
C ASP A 51 -13.72 -25.19 18.38
N HIS A 52 -12.89 -26.14 17.90
CA HIS A 52 -12.31 -26.11 16.56
C HIS A 52 -13.37 -26.11 15.45
N ALA A 53 -14.50 -26.77 15.66
CA ALA A 53 -15.60 -26.83 14.69
C ALA A 53 -16.20 -25.42 14.46
N LYS A 54 -16.45 -24.67 15.54
CA LYS A 54 -16.96 -23.30 15.47
C LYS A 54 -15.92 -22.33 14.92
N VAL A 55 -14.63 -22.48 15.27
CA VAL A 55 -13.54 -21.69 14.66
C VAL A 55 -13.50 -21.93 13.15
N SER A 56 -13.55 -23.18 12.70
CA SER A 56 -13.58 -23.56 11.28
C SER A 56 -14.76 -22.93 10.54
N GLU A 57 -15.97 -23.02 11.11
CA GLU A 57 -17.20 -22.44 10.54
C GLU A 57 -17.05 -20.92 10.34
N LEU A 58 -16.57 -20.20 11.36
CA LEU A 58 -16.41 -18.75 11.30
C LEU A 58 -15.30 -18.33 10.35
N LEU A 59 -14.20 -19.08 10.25
CA LEU A 59 -13.14 -18.80 9.27
C LEU A 59 -13.62 -18.96 7.83
N ILE A 60 -14.39 -20.02 7.54
CA ILE A 60 -14.99 -20.24 6.22
C ILE A 60 -15.96 -19.10 5.88
N ARG A 61 -16.83 -18.74 6.82
CA ARG A 61 -17.77 -17.62 6.66
C ARG A 61 -17.05 -16.28 6.45
N ASN A 62 -15.99 -16.02 7.21
CA ASN A 62 -15.18 -14.80 7.04
C ASN A 62 -14.54 -14.73 5.63
N ALA A 63 -14.04 -15.86 5.12
CA ALA A 63 -13.47 -15.93 3.78
C ALA A 63 -14.52 -15.66 2.67
N GLU A 64 -15.77 -16.03 2.89
CA GLU A 64 -16.87 -15.76 1.96
C GLU A 64 -17.31 -14.29 1.98
N LEU A 65 -17.32 -13.67 3.16
CA LEU A 65 -17.71 -12.26 3.35
C LEU A 65 -16.60 -11.28 2.89
N HIS A 66 -15.34 -11.71 2.97
CA HIS A 66 -14.17 -10.87 2.71
C HIS A 66 -13.25 -11.49 1.66
N PRO A 67 -13.58 -11.38 0.37
CA PRO A 67 -12.86 -12.06 -0.72
C PRO A 67 -11.42 -11.55 -0.94
N GLY A 68 -11.01 -10.47 -0.28
CA GLY A 68 -9.66 -9.93 -0.39
C GLY A 68 -8.63 -10.77 0.35
N MET A 69 -7.41 -10.89 -0.19
CA MET A 69 -6.33 -11.67 0.43
C MET A 69 -5.96 -11.20 1.85
N GLY A 70 -6.22 -9.93 2.18
CA GLY A 70 -5.87 -9.35 3.49
C GLY A 70 -6.52 -10.04 4.68
N HIS A 71 -7.73 -10.57 4.54
CA HIS A 71 -8.43 -11.23 5.63
C HIS A 71 -7.70 -12.50 6.14
N TYR A 72 -6.95 -13.20 5.27
CA TYR A 72 -6.18 -14.37 5.70
C TYR A 72 -5.10 -13.99 6.69
N SER A 73 -4.35 -12.90 6.44
CA SER A 73 -3.34 -12.41 7.40
C SER A 73 -3.95 -11.95 8.72
N GLU A 74 -5.15 -11.37 8.70
CA GLU A 74 -5.86 -10.96 9.93
C GLU A 74 -6.33 -12.15 10.76
N MET A 75 -6.64 -13.26 10.08
CA MET A 75 -7.13 -14.49 10.70
C MET A 75 -6.03 -15.54 10.98
N GLU A 76 -4.75 -15.20 10.73
CA GLU A 76 -3.62 -16.14 10.81
C GLU A 76 -3.60 -16.95 12.10
N ARG A 77 -3.72 -16.29 13.27
CA ARG A 77 -3.67 -16.95 14.59
C ARG A 77 -4.75 -18.03 14.75
N TYR A 78 -5.91 -17.83 14.13
CA TYR A 78 -7.03 -18.77 14.20
C TYR A 78 -6.83 -19.96 13.26
N TYR A 79 -6.35 -19.72 12.02
CA TYR A 79 -5.97 -20.81 11.12
C TYR A 79 -4.89 -21.70 11.73
N ARG A 80 -3.85 -21.10 12.36
CA ARG A 80 -2.76 -21.85 12.99
C ARG A 80 -3.16 -22.54 14.29
N SER A 81 -4.28 -22.18 14.91
CA SER A 81 -4.81 -22.85 16.10
C SER A 81 -5.59 -24.13 15.77
N LEU A 82 -5.99 -24.34 14.52
CA LEU A 82 -6.71 -25.53 14.11
C LEU A 82 -5.80 -26.74 13.99
N PRO A 83 -6.25 -27.93 14.45
CA PRO A 83 -5.56 -29.19 14.16
C PRO A 83 -5.47 -29.44 12.65
N GLU A 84 -4.35 -30.04 12.21
CA GLU A 84 -4.14 -30.33 10.79
C GLU A 84 -5.25 -31.19 10.19
N ALA A 85 -5.81 -32.13 10.97
CA ALA A 85 -6.93 -32.96 10.55
C ALA A 85 -8.19 -32.16 10.19
N GLU A 86 -8.49 -31.10 10.93
CA GLU A 86 -9.62 -30.19 10.65
C GLU A 86 -9.39 -29.43 9.35
N ILE A 87 -8.16 -28.97 9.13
CA ILE A 87 -7.82 -28.26 7.89
C ILE A 87 -7.93 -29.19 6.69
N LEU A 88 -7.38 -30.42 6.77
CA LEU A 88 -7.44 -31.43 5.71
C LEU A 88 -8.85 -31.93 5.40
N ALA A 89 -9.78 -31.76 6.31
CA ALA A 89 -11.19 -32.12 6.10
C ALA A 89 -11.96 -31.07 5.26
N SER A 90 -11.42 -29.85 5.09
CA SER A 90 -12.14 -28.74 4.45
C SER A 90 -11.38 -28.12 3.28
N PRO A 91 -11.91 -28.19 2.04
CA PRO A 91 -11.34 -27.47 0.89
C PRO A 91 -11.13 -25.98 1.12
N SER A 92 -12.05 -25.33 1.85
CA SER A 92 -11.95 -23.89 2.15
C SER A 92 -10.82 -23.57 3.12
N LEU A 93 -10.58 -24.41 4.12
CA LEU A 93 -9.48 -24.23 5.07
C LEU A 93 -8.12 -24.52 4.42
N MET A 94 -8.01 -25.56 3.56
CA MET A 94 -6.81 -25.83 2.80
C MET A 94 -6.46 -24.67 1.86
N GLN A 95 -7.45 -24.10 1.16
CA GLN A 95 -7.28 -22.88 0.37
C GLN A 95 -6.75 -21.71 1.24
N GLY A 96 -7.36 -21.52 2.42
CA GLY A 96 -6.96 -20.46 3.36
C GLY A 96 -5.52 -20.63 3.83
N MET A 97 -5.12 -21.85 4.19
CA MET A 97 -3.74 -22.16 4.61
C MET A 97 -2.73 -21.96 3.48
N SER A 98 -3.06 -22.38 2.24
CA SER A 98 -2.19 -22.13 1.08
C SER A 98 -1.97 -20.64 0.86
N MET A 99 -3.03 -19.83 0.89
CA MET A 99 -2.95 -18.38 0.75
C MET A 99 -2.17 -17.74 1.91
N LEU A 100 -2.44 -18.16 3.15
CA LEU A 100 -1.77 -17.65 4.34
C LEU A 100 -0.24 -17.86 4.26
N CYS A 101 0.19 -19.08 3.92
CA CYS A 101 1.60 -19.39 3.73
C CYS A 101 2.21 -18.54 2.62
N ALA A 102 1.51 -18.34 1.49
CA ALA A 102 1.97 -17.50 0.40
C ALA A 102 2.19 -16.03 0.84
N LEU A 103 1.27 -15.48 1.64
CA LEU A 103 1.36 -14.11 2.15
C LEU A 103 2.47 -13.96 3.21
N ALA A 104 2.79 -15.05 3.93
CA ALA A 104 3.93 -15.12 4.85
C ALA A 104 5.25 -15.43 4.15
N THR A 105 5.28 -15.46 2.80
CA THR A 105 6.45 -15.83 1.98
C THR A 105 6.95 -17.29 2.17
N ASP A 106 6.14 -18.14 2.81
CA ASP A 106 6.36 -19.59 2.91
C ASP A 106 5.74 -20.28 1.69
N TYR A 107 6.44 -20.23 0.56
CA TYR A 107 5.92 -20.80 -0.69
C TYR A 107 5.90 -22.33 -0.68
N ALA A 108 6.82 -22.96 0.05
CA ALA A 108 6.82 -24.42 0.22
C ALA A 108 5.59 -24.88 1.00
N GLY A 109 5.25 -24.19 2.09
CA GLY A 109 4.02 -24.44 2.85
C GLY A 109 2.77 -24.18 2.02
N SER A 110 2.77 -23.10 1.20
CA SER A 110 1.68 -22.79 0.28
C SER A 110 1.41 -23.93 -0.71
N GLU A 111 2.47 -24.44 -1.38
CA GLU A 111 2.32 -25.55 -2.34
C GLU A 111 1.98 -26.87 -1.64
N ARG A 112 2.43 -27.13 -0.43
CA ARG A 112 2.00 -28.30 0.37
C ARG A 112 0.48 -28.32 0.55
N TRP A 113 -0.11 -27.20 0.95
CA TRP A 113 -1.55 -27.11 1.14
C TRP A 113 -2.33 -27.13 -0.19
N TYR A 114 -1.76 -26.56 -1.25
CA TYR A 114 -2.31 -26.66 -2.59
C TYR A 114 -2.38 -28.11 -3.06
N HIS A 115 -1.30 -28.89 -2.91
CA HIS A 115 -1.28 -30.30 -3.28
C HIS A 115 -2.17 -31.16 -2.39
N ALA A 116 -2.31 -30.84 -1.10
CA ALA A 116 -3.26 -31.52 -0.23
C ALA A 116 -4.72 -31.33 -0.73
N LEU A 117 -5.05 -30.12 -1.18
CA LEU A 117 -6.35 -29.81 -1.80
C LEU A 117 -6.54 -30.53 -3.15
N GLU A 118 -5.48 -30.63 -3.94
CA GLU A 118 -5.46 -31.39 -5.19
C GLU A 118 -5.73 -32.90 -4.98
N ASP A 119 -5.07 -33.47 -3.96
CA ASP A 119 -5.28 -34.86 -3.56
C ASP A 119 -6.71 -35.09 -3.02
N PHE A 120 -7.25 -34.11 -2.29
CA PHE A 120 -8.63 -34.16 -1.86
C PHE A 120 -9.59 -34.18 -3.06
N ALA A 121 -9.39 -33.27 -4.04
CA ALA A 121 -10.22 -33.21 -5.24
C ALA A 121 -10.13 -34.49 -6.10
N ARG A 122 -8.95 -35.14 -6.16
CA ARG A 122 -8.75 -36.41 -6.88
C ARG A 122 -9.43 -37.60 -6.22
N ARG A 123 -9.52 -37.62 -4.90
CA ARG A 123 -10.22 -38.68 -4.14
C ARG A 123 -11.73 -38.60 -4.24
N CYS A 124 -12.27 -37.41 -4.49
CA CYS A 124 -13.71 -37.19 -4.64
C CYS A 124 -14.18 -37.50 -6.06
N GLY A 125 -15.38 -38.06 -6.19
CA GLY A 125 -16.01 -38.29 -7.51
C GLY A 125 -16.33 -36.99 -8.24
N ASN A 126 -16.46 -37.06 -9.57
CA ASN A 126 -16.76 -35.88 -10.37
C ASN A 126 -18.10 -35.21 -10.05
N GLN A 127 -19.06 -35.97 -9.53
CA GLN A 127 -20.41 -35.51 -9.17
C GLN A 127 -20.52 -35.15 -7.69
N ASP A 128 -19.48 -35.37 -6.91
CA ASP A 128 -19.46 -35.06 -5.47
C ASP A 128 -19.39 -33.54 -5.24
N ALA A 129 -20.25 -33.04 -4.35
CA ALA A 129 -20.29 -31.62 -3.98
C ALA A 129 -18.96 -31.15 -3.36
N ALA A 130 -18.33 -31.97 -2.51
CA ALA A 130 -17.04 -31.67 -1.91
C ALA A 130 -15.91 -31.66 -2.95
N GLY A 131 -15.94 -32.57 -3.92
CA GLY A 131 -15.01 -32.59 -5.03
C GLY A 131 -15.18 -31.37 -5.95
N LYS A 132 -16.41 -30.94 -6.21
CA LYS A 132 -16.68 -29.71 -6.96
C LYS A 132 -16.17 -28.49 -6.19
N GLN A 133 -16.37 -28.43 -4.88
CA GLN A 133 -15.87 -27.34 -4.04
C GLN A 133 -14.34 -27.31 -4.09
N ALA A 134 -13.66 -28.45 -3.94
CA ALA A 134 -12.20 -28.52 -3.98
C ALA A 134 -11.65 -28.03 -5.33
N ARG A 135 -12.21 -28.48 -6.45
CA ARG A 135 -11.84 -27.99 -7.81
C ARG A 135 -12.07 -26.50 -7.98
N SER A 136 -13.15 -25.97 -7.39
CA SER A 136 -13.44 -24.54 -7.41
C SER A 136 -12.39 -23.73 -6.64
N ARG A 137 -11.95 -24.23 -5.49
CA ARG A 137 -10.91 -23.62 -4.66
C ARG A 137 -9.52 -23.69 -5.33
N LEU A 138 -9.19 -24.79 -6.01
CA LEU A 138 -7.97 -24.91 -6.80
C LEU A 138 -7.94 -23.90 -7.95
N ALA A 139 -9.01 -23.83 -8.75
CA ALA A 139 -9.12 -22.84 -9.82
C ALA A 139 -8.99 -21.40 -9.33
N TRP A 140 -9.51 -21.12 -8.13
CA TRP A 140 -9.33 -19.83 -7.48
C TRP A 140 -7.86 -19.58 -7.07
N LEU A 141 -7.18 -20.57 -6.46
CA LEU A 141 -5.76 -20.46 -6.10
C LEU A 141 -4.86 -20.29 -7.31
N ASP A 142 -5.16 -20.97 -8.44
CA ASP A 142 -4.41 -20.81 -9.70
C ASP A 142 -4.39 -19.36 -10.19
N ILE A 143 -5.49 -18.65 -9.98
CA ILE A 143 -5.58 -17.23 -10.33
C ILE A 143 -5.02 -16.34 -9.22
N ALA A 144 -5.27 -16.65 -7.94
CA ALA A 144 -5.06 -15.73 -6.83
C ALA A 144 -3.66 -15.79 -6.20
N LEU A 145 -2.97 -16.96 -6.21
CA LEU A 145 -1.68 -17.11 -5.50
C LEU A 145 -0.65 -16.09 -5.99
N PRO A 146 -0.08 -15.26 -5.08
CA PRO A 146 0.81 -14.16 -5.47
C PRO A 146 2.07 -14.63 -6.21
N GLN A 147 2.70 -15.72 -5.72
CA GLN A 147 3.95 -16.25 -6.28
C GLN A 147 3.81 -16.83 -7.70
N ARG A 148 2.60 -17.14 -8.14
CA ARG A 148 2.37 -17.64 -9.52
C ARG A 148 2.38 -16.54 -10.57
N GLY A 149 2.56 -15.27 -10.18
CA GLY A 149 2.65 -14.14 -11.10
C GLY A 149 1.44 -14.02 -12.04
N VAL A 150 1.67 -13.45 -13.22
CA VAL A 150 0.63 -13.25 -14.25
C VAL A 150 0.98 -13.95 -15.57
N GLU A 151 2.15 -14.58 -15.69
CA GLU A 151 2.62 -15.18 -16.94
C GLU A 151 1.69 -16.28 -17.45
N GLY A 152 1.29 -17.20 -16.57
CA GLY A 152 0.39 -18.31 -16.91
C GLY A 152 -1.11 -17.94 -16.98
N LEU A 153 -1.49 -16.72 -16.57
CA LEU A 153 -2.91 -16.36 -16.52
C LEU A 153 -3.59 -16.29 -17.90
N SER A 154 -2.84 -16.00 -18.95
CA SER A 154 -3.36 -16.03 -20.33
C SER A 154 -3.87 -17.41 -20.76
N GLU A 155 -3.35 -18.48 -20.17
CA GLU A 155 -3.76 -19.87 -20.39
C GLU A 155 -4.76 -20.33 -19.32
N THR A 156 -4.54 -19.95 -18.07
CA THR A 156 -5.38 -20.29 -16.91
C THR A 156 -6.79 -19.70 -17.05
N ILE A 157 -6.91 -18.42 -17.43
CA ILE A 157 -8.21 -17.74 -17.56
C ILE A 157 -9.15 -18.45 -18.55
N PRO A 158 -8.74 -18.74 -19.79
CA PRO A 158 -9.60 -19.48 -20.72
C PRO A 158 -9.93 -20.91 -20.25
N ALA A 159 -9.00 -21.58 -19.53
CA ALA A 159 -9.24 -22.91 -18.98
C ALA A 159 -10.31 -22.88 -17.89
N VAL A 160 -10.18 -21.96 -16.92
CA VAL A 160 -11.16 -21.76 -15.85
C VAL A 160 -12.52 -21.33 -16.41
N PHE A 161 -12.54 -20.48 -17.44
CA PHE A 161 -13.77 -20.08 -18.11
C PHE A 161 -14.53 -21.27 -18.71
N ARG A 162 -13.83 -22.24 -19.32
CA ARG A 162 -14.43 -23.48 -19.81
C ARG A 162 -15.06 -24.29 -18.68
N LEU A 163 -14.36 -24.45 -17.54
CA LEU A 163 -14.88 -25.19 -16.38
C LEU A 163 -16.13 -24.51 -15.79
N LEU A 164 -16.15 -23.17 -15.73
CA LEU A 164 -17.33 -22.41 -15.31
C LEU A 164 -18.52 -22.62 -16.25
N ARG A 165 -18.27 -22.51 -17.56
CA ARG A 165 -19.31 -22.71 -18.59
C ARG A 165 -19.92 -24.13 -18.55
N ASN A 166 -19.09 -25.12 -18.27
CA ASN A 166 -19.52 -26.53 -18.11
C ASN A 166 -20.15 -26.81 -16.73
N LYS A 167 -20.21 -25.81 -15.82
CA LYS A 167 -20.70 -25.95 -14.43
C LYS A 167 -19.89 -26.93 -13.58
N GLU A 168 -18.65 -27.20 -13.95
CA GLU A 168 -17.73 -28.08 -13.23
C GLU A 168 -17.15 -27.41 -11.96
N VAL A 169 -17.06 -26.08 -11.98
CA VAL A 169 -16.61 -25.26 -10.85
C VAL A 169 -17.55 -24.09 -10.61
N THR A 170 -17.50 -23.55 -9.39
CA THR A 170 -18.15 -22.28 -8.99
C THR A 170 -17.13 -21.48 -8.21
N LEU A 171 -16.61 -20.40 -8.80
CA LEU A 171 -15.54 -19.64 -8.16
C LEU A 171 -16.07 -18.85 -6.97
N PRO A 172 -15.33 -18.83 -5.84
CA PRO A 172 -15.51 -17.84 -4.80
C PRO A 172 -15.29 -16.43 -5.35
N ALA A 173 -15.83 -15.43 -4.67
CA ALA A 173 -15.59 -14.04 -5.01
C ALA A 173 -14.08 -13.69 -5.01
N PHE A 174 -13.70 -12.79 -5.90
CA PHE A 174 -12.34 -12.27 -6.00
C PHE A 174 -12.24 -10.84 -5.50
N SER A 175 -11.07 -10.47 -5.00
CA SER A 175 -10.67 -9.07 -4.88
C SER A 175 -9.43 -8.83 -5.74
N VAL A 176 -9.62 -8.18 -6.87
CA VAL A 176 -8.54 -7.94 -7.83
C VAL A 176 -7.51 -6.96 -7.27
N THR A 177 -7.95 -5.98 -6.50
CA THR A 177 -7.11 -4.92 -5.95
C THR A 177 -6.45 -5.30 -4.62
N SER A 178 -7.03 -6.24 -3.88
CA SER A 178 -6.61 -6.53 -2.50
C SER A 178 -6.50 -5.26 -1.64
N THR A 179 -7.50 -4.40 -1.72
CA THR A 179 -7.60 -3.10 -1.03
C THR A 179 -6.60 -2.02 -1.47
N LEU A 180 -5.90 -2.21 -2.59
CA LEU A 180 -4.97 -1.22 -3.15
C LEU A 180 -5.66 -0.29 -4.15
N PRO A 181 -5.20 0.94 -4.31
CA PRO A 181 -5.77 1.91 -5.26
C PRO A 181 -5.26 1.68 -6.68
N SER A 182 -5.19 0.43 -7.13
CA SER A 182 -4.59 0.03 -8.41
C SER A 182 -5.11 -1.32 -8.88
N ILE A 183 -5.35 -1.46 -10.17
CA ILE A 183 -5.56 -2.74 -10.84
C ILE A 183 -4.21 -3.31 -11.30
N MET A 184 -3.36 -2.47 -11.91
CA MET A 184 -2.06 -2.89 -12.44
C MET A 184 -1.12 -3.40 -11.35
N ASN A 185 -1.23 -2.84 -10.13
CA ASN A 185 -0.45 -3.21 -8.95
C ASN A 185 -1.35 -3.58 -7.76
N GLY A 186 -2.40 -4.34 -8.03
CA GLY A 186 -3.36 -4.82 -7.05
C GLY A 186 -2.93 -6.10 -6.34
N GLY A 187 -3.79 -7.11 -6.33
CA GLY A 187 -3.48 -8.45 -5.80
C GLY A 187 -2.28 -9.09 -6.49
N LYS A 188 -2.18 -8.91 -7.82
CA LYS A 188 -1.01 -9.26 -8.64
C LYS A 188 -0.44 -8.01 -9.32
N ASP A 189 0.78 -8.14 -9.86
CA ASP A 189 1.41 -7.11 -10.70
C ASP A 189 1.20 -7.47 -12.17
N PHE A 190 0.52 -6.60 -12.92
CA PHE A 190 0.19 -6.79 -14.33
C PHE A 190 1.15 -6.06 -15.29
N SER A 191 2.36 -5.69 -14.84
CA SER A 191 3.37 -5.02 -15.67
C SER A 191 3.67 -5.76 -16.95
N LEU A 192 3.79 -7.10 -16.92
CA LEU A 192 4.01 -7.94 -18.10
C LEU A 192 2.90 -7.78 -19.14
N TRP A 193 1.66 -7.64 -18.69
CA TRP A 193 0.51 -7.44 -19.58
C TRP A 193 0.51 -6.06 -20.22
N SER A 194 1.12 -5.07 -19.59
CA SER A 194 1.23 -3.71 -20.13
C SER A 194 1.98 -3.67 -21.47
N LYS A 195 2.87 -4.63 -21.73
CA LYS A 195 3.60 -4.72 -23.02
C LYS A 195 2.68 -4.96 -24.22
N LYS A 196 1.52 -5.59 -23.97
CA LYS A 196 0.51 -5.94 -25.00
C LYS A 196 -0.90 -5.48 -24.59
N ASP A 197 -1.01 -4.38 -23.85
CA ASP A 197 -2.23 -3.91 -23.20
C ASP A 197 -3.44 -3.80 -24.15
N ASN A 198 -3.27 -3.22 -25.34
CA ASN A 198 -4.37 -3.10 -26.32
C ASN A 198 -4.85 -4.47 -26.83
N LEU A 199 -3.93 -5.39 -27.10
CA LEU A 199 -4.28 -6.75 -27.55
C LEU A 199 -5.02 -7.52 -26.46
N LEU A 200 -4.49 -7.48 -25.24
CA LEU A 200 -5.09 -8.16 -24.09
C LEU A 200 -6.45 -7.58 -23.72
N TYR A 201 -6.61 -6.26 -23.81
CA TYR A 201 -7.90 -5.61 -23.66
C TYR A 201 -8.95 -6.15 -24.63
N GLN A 202 -8.59 -6.28 -25.91
CA GLN A 202 -9.51 -6.77 -26.94
C GLN A 202 -9.87 -8.26 -26.78
N THR A 203 -8.92 -9.08 -26.33
CA THR A 203 -9.07 -10.55 -26.28
C THR A 203 -9.58 -11.07 -24.94
N LEU A 204 -9.18 -10.46 -23.82
CA LEU A 204 -9.48 -10.96 -22.47
C LEU A 204 -10.58 -10.20 -21.73
N ARG A 205 -11.01 -9.04 -22.22
CA ARG A 205 -12.07 -8.26 -21.55
C ARG A 205 -13.30 -9.11 -21.25
N VAL A 206 -13.90 -9.71 -22.28
CA VAL A 206 -15.14 -10.47 -22.13
C VAL A 206 -14.96 -11.74 -21.27
N PRO A 207 -13.93 -12.58 -21.48
CA PRO A 207 -13.68 -13.72 -20.60
C PRO A 207 -13.43 -13.32 -19.15
N VAL A 208 -12.66 -12.27 -18.88
CA VAL A 208 -12.35 -11.81 -17.52
C VAL A 208 -13.61 -11.29 -16.83
N GLU A 209 -14.39 -10.43 -17.48
CA GLU A 209 -15.65 -9.92 -16.93
C GLU A 209 -16.64 -11.06 -16.64
N ALA A 210 -16.72 -12.08 -17.50
CA ALA A 210 -17.59 -13.24 -17.30
C ALA A 210 -17.13 -14.14 -16.14
N ILE A 211 -15.82 -14.31 -15.94
CA ILE A 211 -15.25 -15.08 -14.82
C ILE A 211 -15.45 -14.36 -13.50
N LEU A 212 -15.16 -13.07 -13.47
CA LEU A 212 -15.16 -12.27 -12.26
C LEU A 212 -16.57 -11.74 -11.91
N GLY A 213 -17.53 -11.76 -12.85
CA GLY A 213 -18.88 -11.27 -12.61
C GLY A 213 -18.88 -9.82 -12.12
N LYS A 214 -19.39 -9.56 -10.91
CA LYS A 214 -19.41 -8.21 -10.31
C LYS A 214 -18.02 -7.60 -10.18
N ASP A 215 -17.01 -8.42 -9.89
CA ASP A 215 -15.62 -7.99 -9.73
C ASP A 215 -14.96 -7.63 -11.07
N GLY A 216 -15.56 -8.01 -12.18
CA GLY A 216 -15.10 -7.69 -13.54
C GLY A 216 -15.62 -6.37 -14.09
N VAL A 217 -16.71 -5.82 -13.54
CA VAL A 217 -17.36 -4.62 -14.08
C VAL A 217 -16.40 -3.41 -14.04
N GLY A 218 -15.99 -2.93 -15.22
CA GLY A 218 -15.06 -1.81 -15.39
C GLY A 218 -13.58 -2.14 -15.15
N LEU A 219 -13.26 -3.39 -14.82
CA LEU A 219 -11.88 -3.82 -14.54
C LEU A 219 -10.94 -3.56 -15.72
N ALA A 220 -11.32 -4.04 -16.92
CA ALA A 220 -10.48 -3.96 -18.11
C ALA A 220 -10.25 -2.50 -18.54
N ASP A 221 -11.30 -1.68 -18.46
CA ASP A 221 -11.22 -0.26 -18.80
C ASP A 221 -10.31 0.51 -17.82
N CYS A 222 -10.39 0.20 -16.52
CA CYS A 222 -9.52 0.78 -15.51
C CYS A 222 -8.06 0.31 -15.71
N ALA A 223 -7.84 -0.99 -15.96
CA ALA A 223 -6.51 -1.56 -16.15
C ALA A 223 -5.78 -0.94 -17.35
N ILE A 224 -6.46 -0.78 -18.50
CA ILE A 224 -5.83 -0.15 -19.66
C ILE A 224 -5.57 1.35 -19.45
N ALA A 225 -6.48 2.06 -18.78
CA ALA A 225 -6.27 3.46 -18.44
C ALA A 225 -5.07 3.63 -17.50
N GLU A 226 -4.93 2.75 -16.51
CA GLU A 226 -3.81 2.76 -15.59
C GLU A 226 -2.49 2.41 -16.28
N SER A 227 -2.46 1.38 -17.16
CA SER A 227 -1.28 1.04 -17.97
C SER A 227 -0.80 2.24 -18.81
N LYS A 228 -1.71 2.98 -19.43
CA LYS A 228 -1.39 4.19 -20.20
C LYS A 228 -0.88 5.32 -19.31
N PHE A 229 -1.50 5.49 -18.15
CA PHE A 229 -1.05 6.46 -17.14
C PHE A 229 0.38 6.17 -16.70
N GLU A 230 0.72 4.94 -16.34
CA GLU A 230 2.08 4.57 -15.92
C GLU A 230 3.13 4.84 -17.02
N LYS A 231 2.75 4.70 -18.28
CA LYS A 231 3.60 5.03 -19.44
C LYS A 231 3.74 6.55 -19.70
N GLY A 232 3.13 7.40 -18.88
CA GLY A 232 3.14 8.85 -19.04
C GLY A 232 2.32 9.33 -20.24
N GLU A 233 1.32 8.55 -20.68
CA GLU A 233 0.38 8.97 -21.71
C GLU A 233 -0.73 9.84 -21.08
N ASP A 234 -1.31 10.73 -21.87
CA ASP A 234 -2.48 11.50 -21.44
C ASP A 234 -3.72 10.57 -21.41
N ILE A 235 -4.30 10.45 -20.24
CA ILE A 235 -5.50 9.63 -20.02
C ILE A 235 -6.77 10.46 -19.81
N ALA A 236 -6.71 11.78 -19.95
CA ALA A 236 -7.86 12.66 -19.67
C ALA A 236 -9.11 12.26 -20.47
N GLY A 237 -8.96 11.99 -21.77
CA GLY A 237 -10.06 11.51 -22.61
C GLY A 237 -10.62 10.15 -22.15
N ARG A 238 -9.75 9.23 -21.73
CA ARG A 238 -10.17 7.92 -21.18
C ARG A 238 -10.87 8.09 -19.84
N MET A 239 -10.35 8.93 -18.95
CA MET A 239 -11.00 9.22 -17.68
C MET A 239 -12.40 9.81 -17.87
N LEU A 240 -12.59 10.71 -18.84
CA LEU A 240 -13.91 11.22 -19.19
C LEU A 240 -14.86 10.11 -19.71
N SER A 241 -14.37 9.16 -20.48
CA SER A 241 -15.17 8.01 -20.93
C SER A 241 -15.50 7.02 -19.81
N LEU A 242 -14.69 6.98 -18.74
CA LEU A 242 -14.92 6.12 -17.56
C LEU A 242 -15.93 6.72 -16.56
N ILE A 243 -16.14 8.03 -16.56
CA ILE A 243 -17.10 8.69 -15.64
C ILE A 243 -18.52 8.10 -15.74
N PRO A 244 -19.11 7.87 -16.92
CA PRO A 244 -20.41 7.20 -17.02
C PRO A 244 -20.41 5.79 -16.41
N HIS A 245 -19.32 5.05 -16.56
CA HIS A 245 -19.16 3.70 -16.00
C HIS A 245 -19.04 3.70 -14.48
N MET A 246 -18.62 4.82 -13.85
CA MET A 246 -18.59 4.93 -12.38
C MET A 246 -19.97 4.69 -11.75
N SER A 247 -21.04 5.16 -12.39
CA SER A 247 -22.42 4.89 -11.93
C SER A 247 -22.75 3.39 -12.03
N GLU A 248 -22.38 2.76 -13.12
CA GLU A 248 -22.58 1.33 -13.31
C GLU A 248 -21.74 0.48 -12.34
N ILE A 249 -20.47 0.84 -12.14
CA ILE A 249 -19.58 0.18 -11.18
C ILE A 249 -20.15 0.26 -9.76
N ARG A 250 -20.70 1.41 -9.36
CA ARG A 250 -21.33 1.58 -8.04
C ARG A 250 -22.59 0.76 -7.88
N GLN A 251 -23.35 0.55 -8.94
CA GLN A 251 -24.62 -0.20 -8.89
C GLN A 251 -24.43 -1.71 -9.06
N LYS A 252 -23.53 -2.13 -9.94
CA LYS A 252 -23.35 -3.52 -10.36
C LYS A 252 -22.00 -4.12 -10.02
N GLY A 253 -20.98 -3.28 -9.83
CA GLY A 253 -19.61 -3.68 -9.54
C GLY A 253 -19.31 -3.86 -8.06
N THR A 254 -18.02 -3.89 -7.74
CA THR A 254 -17.51 -4.01 -6.37
C THR A 254 -16.79 -2.73 -5.94
N PRO A 255 -16.70 -2.47 -4.63
CA PRO A 255 -15.95 -1.35 -4.09
C PRO A 255 -14.47 -1.35 -4.52
N ASP A 256 -13.90 -2.52 -4.80
CA ASP A 256 -12.51 -2.67 -5.26
C ASP A 256 -12.24 -1.87 -6.54
N ILE A 257 -13.09 -2.02 -7.56
CA ILE A 257 -12.92 -1.32 -8.83
C ILE A 257 -13.18 0.18 -8.67
N GLU A 258 -14.19 0.55 -7.88
CA GLU A 258 -14.44 1.95 -7.56
C GLU A 258 -13.23 2.60 -6.88
N PHE A 259 -12.60 1.89 -5.94
CA PHE A 259 -11.39 2.36 -5.26
C PHE A 259 -10.21 2.52 -6.23
N ALA A 260 -9.94 1.54 -7.08
CA ALA A 260 -8.87 1.63 -8.07
C ALA A 260 -9.08 2.79 -9.06
N MET A 261 -10.30 2.98 -9.54
CA MET A 261 -10.62 4.11 -10.44
C MET A 261 -10.48 5.46 -9.75
N GLY A 262 -10.97 5.59 -8.51
CA GLY A 262 -10.79 6.81 -7.71
C GLY A 262 -9.31 7.09 -7.42
N GLY A 263 -8.54 6.05 -7.14
CA GLY A 263 -7.10 6.11 -6.98
C GLY A 263 -6.37 6.58 -8.24
N LEU A 264 -6.74 6.03 -9.40
CA LEU A 264 -6.18 6.45 -10.70
C LEU A 264 -6.54 7.91 -11.02
N LEU A 265 -7.80 8.32 -10.76
CA LEU A 265 -8.22 9.71 -10.94
C LEU A 265 -7.39 10.66 -10.07
N ALA A 266 -7.24 10.36 -8.78
CA ALA A 266 -6.46 11.17 -7.86
C ALA A 266 -4.99 11.26 -8.29
N ARG A 267 -4.36 10.15 -8.72
CA ARG A 267 -2.99 10.12 -9.25
C ARG A 267 -2.86 10.95 -10.54
N SER A 268 -3.85 10.87 -11.44
CA SER A 268 -3.89 11.67 -12.67
C SER A 268 -4.01 13.17 -12.37
N GLN A 269 -4.86 13.55 -11.42
CA GLN A 269 -5.00 14.93 -10.97
C GLN A 269 -3.70 15.45 -10.33
N LEU A 270 -3.07 14.65 -9.48
CA LEU A 270 -1.79 14.97 -8.84
C LEU A 270 -0.70 15.17 -9.90
N SER A 271 -0.55 14.23 -10.84
CA SER A 271 0.46 14.35 -11.90
C SER A 271 0.24 15.53 -12.84
N GLY A 272 -0.97 16.08 -12.90
CA GLY A 272 -1.32 17.30 -13.63
C GLY A 272 -1.25 18.58 -12.80
N GLY A 273 -0.65 18.55 -11.60
CA GLY A 273 -0.53 19.72 -10.70
C GLY A 273 -1.83 20.12 -9.98
N ARG A 274 -2.90 19.35 -10.12
CA ARG A 274 -4.23 19.64 -9.54
C ARG A 274 -4.40 18.99 -8.17
N ILE A 275 -3.54 19.33 -7.24
CA ILE A 275 -3.45 18.68 -5.93
C ILE A 275 -4.73 18.85 -5.07
N GLY A 276 -5.41 19.99 -5.17
CA GLY A 276 -6.68 20.24 -4.47
C GLY A 276 -7.79 19.30 -4.97
N ASP A 277 -7.82 19.00 -6.29
CA ASP A 277 -8.75 18.05 -6.87
C ASP A 277 -8.44 16.62 -6.41
N ALA A 278 -7.16 16.25 -6.41
CA ALA A 278 -6.72 14.95 -5.94
C ALA A 278 -7.13 14.70 -4.48
N ARG A 279 -6.93 15.70 -3.61
CA ARG A 279 -7.34 15.64 -2.20
C ARG A 279 -8.85 15.44 -2.09
N ARG A 280 -9.66 16.28 -2.75
CA ARG A 280 -11.13 16.17 -2.72
C ARG A 280 -11.62 14.81 -3.23
N THR A 281 -11.00 14.28 -4.28
CA THR A 281 -11.33 12.96 -4.82
C THR A 281 -11.14 11.86 -3.77
N VAL A 282 -10.00 11.84 -3.06
CA VAL A 282 -9.72 10.82 -2.03
C VAL A 282 -10.59 11.02 -0.80
N GLU A 283 -10.78 12.25 -0.32
CA GLU A 283 -11.63 12.57 0.84
C GLU A 283 -13.10 12.17 0.60
N SER A 284 -13.66 12.52 -0.56
CA SER A 284 -15.02 12.14 -0.92
C SER A 284 -15.19 10.62 -1.04
N LEU A 285 -14.19 9.93 -1.63
CA LEU A 285 -14.20 8.48 -1.73
C LEU A 285 -14.14 7.85 -0.34
N ARG A 286 -13.24 8.34 0.52
CA ARG A 286 -13.05 7.87 1.90
C ARG A 286 -14.32 8.01 2.74
N GLN A 287 -14.96 9.19 2.69
CA GLN A 287 -16.21 9.44 3.40
C GLN A 287 -17.28 8.44 2.98
N ARG A 288 -17.52 8.31 1.67
CA ARG A 288 -18.53 7.37 1.15
C ARG A 288 -18.26 5.92 1.54
N PHE A 289 -17.00 5.48 1.50
CA PHE A 289 -16.62 4.12 1.90
C PHE A 289 -16.82 3.88 3.40
N ALA A 290 -16.53 4.89 4.23
CA ALA A 290 -16.82 4.82 5.67
C ALA A 290 -18.32 4.73 5.96
N GLU A 291 -19.14 5.57 5.31
CA GLU A 291 -20.61 5.57 5.43
C GLU A 291 -21.24 4.24 4.98
N ASN A 292 -20.65 3.59 3.97
CA ASN A 292 -21.11 2.30 3.45
C ASN A 292 -20.48 1.08 4.15
N GLY A 293 -19.77 1.27 5.26
CA GLY A 293 -19.14 0.17 6.03
C GLY A 293 -17.94 -0.49 5.33
N GLN A 294 -17.39 0.11 4.27
CA GLN A 294 -16.26 -0.43 3.51
C GLN A 294 -14.91 -0.05 4.17
N THR A 295 -14.79 -0.34 5.47
CA THR A 295 -13.68 0.14 6.31
C THR A 295 -12.32 -0.43 5.92
N ARG A 296 -12.27 -1.60 5.27
CA ARG A 296 -11.03 -2.27 4.83
C ARG A 296 -10.16 -1.43 3.87
N PHE A 297 -10.75 -0.46 3.16
CA PHE A 297 -10.04 0.41 2.22
C PHE A 297 -9.47 1.68 2.87
N LEU A 298 -10.01 2.08 4.03
CA LEU A 298 -9.68 3.35 4.68
C LEU A 298 -8.18 3.50 5.00
N PRO A 299 -7.45 2.46 5.45
CA PRO A 299 -6.01 2.60 5.73
C PRO A 299 -5.20 3.02 4.51
N ASN A 300 -5.52 2.51 3.31
CA ASN A 300 -4.82 2.89 2.09
C ASN A 300 -5.29 4.26 1.56
N MET A 301 -6.55 4.65 1.79
CA MET A 301 -7.01 6.02 1.50
C MET A 301 -6.33 7.05 2.42
N ASP A 302 -6.16 6.74 3.70
CA ASP A 302 -5.41 7.57 4.64
C ASP A 302 -3.93 7.70 4.23
N ALA A 303 -3.31 6.62 3.73
CA ALA A 303 -1.97 6.66 3.18
C ALA A 303 -1.89 7.52 1.88
N MET A 304 -2.93 7.48 1.02
CA MET A 304 -3.02 8.38 -0.14
C MET A 304 -3.08 9.85 0.28
N LEU A 305 -3.88 10.18 1.29
CA LEU A 305 -3.96 11.55 1.83
C LEU A 305 -2.62 11.99 2.43
N CYS A 306 -1.91 11.09 3.12
CA CYS A 306 -0.54 11.33 3.60
C CYS A 306 0.43 11.65 2.44
N ARG A 307 0.40 10.88 1.35
CA ARG A 307 1.22 11.19 0.16
C ARG A 307 0.88 12.53 -0.46
N ILE A 308 -0.41 12.92 -0.50
CA ILE A 308 -0.85 14.25 -0.94
C ILE A 308 -0.32 15.34 0.01
N ALA A 309 -0.34 15.11 1.33
CA ALA A 309 0.23 16.02 2.31
C ALA A 309 1.74 16.23 2.08
N LEU A 310 2.49 15.16 1.80
CA LEU A 310 3.91 15.24 1.46
C LEU A 310 4.16 16.09 0.18
N HIS A 311 3.28 16.01 -0.83
CA HIS A 311 3.38 16.82 -2.05
C HIS A 311 3.10 18.31 -1.78
N THR A 312 2.25 18.64 -0.81
CA THR A 312 2.00 20.03 -0.40
C THR A 312 3.03 20.58 0.59
N GLY A 313 3.93 19.73 1.11
CA GLY A 313 4.82 20.09 2.20
C GLY A 313 4.10 20.23 3.56
N ASP A 314 2.89 19.68 3.69
CA ASP A 314 2.13 19.60 4.94
C ASP A 314 2.67 18.44 5.79
N LEU A 315 3.83 18.69 6.41
CA LEU A 315 4.53 17.68 7.18
C LEU A 315 3.81 17.35 8.49
N ASP A 316 2.98 18.24 9.02
CA ASP A 316 2.23 17.99 10.26
C ASP A 316 1.12 16.95 10.02
N ALA A 317 0.43 17.04 8.88
CA ALA A 317 -0.54 16.01 8.48
C ALA A 317 0.13 14.66 8.19
N ALA A 318 1.32 14.66 7.57
CA ALA A 318 2.10 13.44 7.33
C ALA A 318 2.56 12.79 8.64
N ASP A 319 3.05 13.56 9.61
CA ASP A 319 3.43 13.09 10.95
C ASP A 319 2.23 12.56 11.73
N GLY A 320 1.08 13.20 11.61
CA GLY A 320 -0.17 12.72 12.21
C GLY A 320 -0.50 11.31 11.73
N TRP A 321 -0.47 11.11 10.40
CA TRP A 321 -0.68 9.77 9.83
C TRP A 321 0.39 8.77 10.31
N TYR A 322 1.67 9.16 10.30
CA TYR A 322 2.78 8.30 10.74
C TYR A 322 2.61 7.83 12.19
N ARG A 323 2.24 8.75 13.10
CA ARG A 323 2.06 8.43 14.52
C ARG A 323 0.83 7.58 14.82
N GLU A 324 -0.26 7.77 14.08
CA GLU A 324 -1.55 7.18 14.42
C GLU A 324 -1.89 5.94 13.58
N LYS A 325 -1.42 5.89 12.31
CA LYS A 325 -1.94 4.96 11.31
C LYS A 325 -0.89 4.14 10.57
N ALA A 326 0.39 4.54 10.61
CA ALA A 326 1.46 3.77 9.97
C ALA A 326 1.60 2.38 10.59
N PRO A 327 2.00 1.36 9.82
CA PRO A 327 2.27 0.04 10.36
C PRO A 327 3.37 0.09 11.42
N ARG A 328 3.15 -0.54 12.59
CA ARG A 328 4.09 -0.45 13.73
C ARG A 328 4.76 -1.75 14.10
N ASP A 329 4.37 -2.85 13.49
CA ASP A 329 4.95 -4.15 13.82
C ASP A 329 6.12 -4.47 12.87
N PRO A 330 7.36 -4.24 13.30
CA PRO A 330 8.53 -4.56 12.47
C PRO A 330 8.87 -6.05 12.47
N MET A 331 8.30 -6.82 13.40
CA MET A 331 8.59 -8.26 13.54
C MET A 331 7.70 -9.12 12.64
N HIS A 332 6.53 -8.64 12.26
CA HIS A 332 5.58 -9.37 11.42
C HIS A 332 5.21 -8.54 10.20
N LEU A 333 6.00 -8.70 9.13
CA LEU A 333 5.73 -8.04 7.86
C LEU A 333 4.38 -8.52 7.30
N ASN A 334 3.42 -7.62 7.20
CA ASN A 334 2.19 -7.88 6.46
C ASN A 334 2.31 -7.28 5.06
N VAL A 335 2.64 -8.11 4.07
CA VAL A 335 2.84 -7.70 2.67
C VAL A 335 1.62 -7.02 2.04
N MET A 336 0.43 -7.22 2.62
CA MET A 336 -0.79 -6.52 2.20
C MET A 336 -0.78 -5.03 2.56
N LYS A 337 0.05 -4.63 3.52
CA LYS A 337 0.26 -3.22 3.93
C LYS A 337 1.41 -2.54 3.16
N ARG A 338 1.96 -3.15 2.11
CA ARG A 338 3.11 -2.61 1.36
C ARG A 338 2.93 -1.17 0.88
N TYR A 339 1.72 -0.76 0.48
CA TYR A 339 1.43 0.62 0.12
C TYR A 339 1.63 1.59 1.29
N GLN A 340 1.27 1.16 2.50
CA GLN A 340 1.47 1.92 3.74
C GLN A 340 2.95 1.96 4.14
N TYR A 341 3.70 0.84 4.02
CA TYR A 341 5.15 0.82 4.27
C TYR A 341 5.91 1.75 3.31
N LEU A 342 5.59 1.74 2.01
CA LEU A 342 6.18 2.67 1.06
C LEU A 342 5.85 4.14 1.43
N THR A 343 4.64 4.40 1.92
CA THR A 343 4.26 5.75 2.40
C THR A 343 5.00 6.12 3.69
N GLN A 344 5.17 5.17 4.60
CA GLN A 344 5.94 5.34 5.83
C GLN A 344 7.39 5.74 5.53
N ALA A 345 8.05 5.03 4.60
CA ALA A 345 9.40 5.38 4.17
C ALA A 345 9.50 6.79 3.58
N MET A 346 8.46 7.25 2.85
CA MET A 346 8.40 8.63 2.35
C MET A 346 8.35 9.65 3.50
N VAL A 347 7.57 9.38 4.56
CA VAL A 347 7.52 10.26 5.74
C VAL A 347 8.87 10.26 6.46
N GLU A 348 9.47 9.09 6.66
CA GLU A 348 10.80 8.95 7.30
C GLU A 348 11.88 9.72 6.53
N LEU A 349 11.84 9.67 5.19
CA LEU A 349 12.72 10.48 4.34
C LEU A 349 12.47 11.99 4.52
N SER A 350 11.21 12.42 4.61
CA SER A 350 10.88 13.83 4.84
C SER A 350 11.32 14.31 6.23
N ASP A 351 11.36 13.41 7.21
CA ASP A 351 11.88 13.67 8.55
C ASP A 351 13.42 13.64 8.65
N GLY A 352 14.12 13.39 7.52
CA GLY A 352 15.58 13.29 7.54
C GLY A 352 16.11 12.02 8.20
N LYS A 353 15.32 10.94 8.17
CA LYS A 353 15.65 9.63 8.75
C LYS A 353 15.86 8.56 7.66
N PRO A 354 16.89 8.68 6.81
CA PRO A 354 17.09 7.74 5.71
C PRO A 354 17.32 6.31 6.18
N ASP A 355 18.01 6.10 7.31
CA ASP A 355 18.25 4.76 7.85
C ASP A 355 16.93 4.09 8.31
N ALA A 356 16.00 4.85 8.89
CA ALA A 356 14.68 4.34 9.23
C ALA A 356 13.91 3.92 7.96
N ALA A 357 13.97 4.73 6.90
CA ALA A 357 13.36 4.40 5.63
C ALA A 357 13.94 3.10 5.04
N LEU A 358 15.26 2.89 5.10
CA LEU A 358 15.89 1.64 4.68
C LEU A 358 15.42 0.43 5.49
N LEU A 359 15.29 0.58 6.81
CA LEU A 359 14.74 -0.47 7.69
C LEU A 359 13.27 -0.79 7.38
N THR A 360 12.48 0.20 7.01
CA THR A 360 11.08 0.02 6.60
C THR A 360 10.97 -0.67 5.23
N LEU A 361 11.87 -0.38 4.30
CA LEU A 361 11.82 -0.87 2.92
C LEU A 361 12.40 -2.27 2.75
N SER A 362 13.53 -2.58 3.41
CA SER A 362 14.29 -3.82 3.18
C SER A 362 13.47 -5.11 3.38
N PRO A 363 12.55 -5.22 4.35
CA PRO A 363 11.75 -6.42 4.53
C PRO A 363 10.76 -6.71 3.37
N LEU A 364 10.44 -5.70 2.54
CA LEU A 364 9.54 -5.87 1.40
C LEU A 364 10.19 -6.57 0.21
N GLU A 365 11.52 -6.48 0.09
CA GLU A 365 12.25 -6.93 -1.10
C GLU A 365 12.06 -8.42 -1.43
N PRO A 366 12.13 -9.37 -0.47
CA PRO A 366 11.95 -10.80 -0.77
C PRO A 366 10.57 -11.08 -1.39
N TYR A 367 9.51 -10.49 -0.86
CA TYR A 367 8.15 -10.64 -1.40
C TYR A 367 8.02 -10.01 -2.78
N ILE A 368 8.51 -8.78 -2.96
CA ILE A 368 8.46 -8.06 -4.24
C ILE A 368 9.15 -8.87 -5.33
N ARG A 369 10.33 -9.41 -5.04
CA ARG A 369 11.11 -10.20 -5.99
C ARG A 369 10.44 -11.54 -6.32
N SER A 370 10.04 -12.31 -5.32
CA SER A 370 9.47 -13.65 -5.52
C SER A 370 8.07 -13.63 -6.16
N CYS A 371 7.33 -12.55 -6.00
CA CYS A 371 6.02 -12.37 -6.63
C CYS A 371 6.07 -11.55 -7.93
N ALA A 372 7.27 -11.30 -8.49
CA ALA A 372 7.48 -10.52 -9.71
C ALA A 372 6.71 -9.18 -9.72
N ARG A 373 6.79 -8.43 -8.60
CA ARG A 373 6.07 -7.16 -8.43
C ARG A 373 6.91 -6.00 -8.95
N HIS A 374 6.87 -5.78 -10.25
CA HIS A 374 7.74 -4.80 -10.92
C HIS A 374 7.43 -3.35 -10.53
N ILE A 375 6.14 -2.97 -10.41
CA ILE A 375 5.75 -1.60 -10.01
C ILE A 375 6.20 -1.31 -8.58
N ASP A 376 5.92 -2.21 -7.63
CA ASP A 376 6.39 -2.08 -6.25
C ASP A 376 7.94 -2.10 -6.19
N GLY A 377 8.59 -2.90 -7.04
CA GLY A 377 10.05 -2.97 -7.17
C GLY A 377 10.65 -1.64 -7.60
N ILE A 378 10.09 -0.98 -8.62
CA ILE A 378 10.55 0.36 -9.04
C ILE A 378 10.41 1.35 -7.88
N HIS A 379 9.27 1.37 -7.19
CA HIS A 379 9.06 2.27 -6.05
C HIS A 379 10.05 1.98 -4.91
N LEU A 380 10.27 0.70 -4.59
CA LEU A 380 11.24 0.28 -3.58
C LEU A 380 12.65 0.76 -3.91
N GLN A 381 13.11 0.49 -5.13
CA GLN A 381 14.46 0.84 -5.58
C GLN A 381 14.68 2.36 -5.64
N VAL A 382 13.70 3.14 -6.12
CA VAL A 382 13.79 4.61 -6.14
C VAL A 382 13.86 5.18 -4.72
N LEU A 383 13.01 4.71 -3.80
CA LEU A 383 13.04 5.19 -2.40
C LEU A 383 14.35 4.79 -1.70
N THR A 384 14.83 3.57 -1.93
CA THR A 384 16.13 3.09 -1.43
C THR A 384 17.27 3.96 -1.98
N ALA A 385 17.26 4.27 -3.27
CA ALA A 385 18.26 5.15 -3.87
C ALA A 385 18.24 6.56 -3.25
N ILE A 386 17.05 7.13 -3.00
CA ILE A 386 16.92 8.43 -2.34
C ILE A 386 17.47 8.36 -0.91
N ALA A 387 17.17 7.29 -0.15
CA ALA A 387 17.67 7.09 1.20
C ALA A 387 19.20 7.00 1.24
N LEU A 388 19.79 6.12 0.42
CA LEU A 388 21.25 5.94 0.32
C LEU A 388 21.96 7.23 -0.14
N TYR A 389 21.40 7.93 -1.12
CA TYR A 389 21.95 9.21 -1.56
C TYR A 389 22.04 10.24 -0.42
N ARG A 390 21.00 10.29 0.44
CA ARG A 390 20.98 11.18 1.62
C ARG A 390 21.94 10.74 2.72
N SER A 391 22.18 9.43 2.86
CA SER A 391 23.20 8.86 3.75
C SER A 391 24.61 8.94 3.16
N ARG A 392 24.79 9.52 1.97
CA ARG A 392 26.06 9.60 1.24
C ARG A 392 26.66 8.23 0.89
N ASP A 393 25.82 7.22 0.72
CA ASP A 393 26.21 5.89 0.30
C ASP A 393 26.10 5.77 -1.23
N GLU A 394 27.21 5.48 -1.91
CA GLU A 394 27.28 5.40 -3.39
C GLU A 394 26.46 4.24 -3.97
N GLY A 395 26.00 3.29 -3.17
CA GLY A 395 25.08 2.22 -3.57
C GLY A 395 23.77 2.73 -4.19
N TRP A 396 23.41 4.00 -3.96
CA TRP A 396 22.25 4.63 -4.58
C TRP A 396 22.24 4.51 -6.11
N ARG A 397 23.43 4.49 -6.75
CA ARG A 397 23.55 4.41 -8.21
C ARG A 397 23.02 3.10 -8.76
N GLN A 398 23.36 1.98 -8.10
CA GLN A 398 22.90 0.65 -8.50
C GLN A 398 21.38 0.55 -8.36
N HIS A 399 20.84 0.94 -7.20
CA HIS A 399 19.39 0.89 -6.95
C HIS A 399 18.61 1.76 -7.94
N LEU A 400 19.11 2.95 -8.26
CA LEU A 400 18.45 3.80 -9.26
C LEU A 400 18.57 3.21 -10.67
N SER A 401 19.73 2.64 -11.06
CA SER A 401 19.90 1.95 -12.33
C SER A 401 18.90 0.80 -12.49
N ASP A 402 18.79 -0.06 -11.49
CA ASP A 402 17.87 -1.21 -11.48
C ASP A 402 16.40 -0.76 -11.64
N ALA A 403 16.05 0.34 -10.95
CA ALA A 403 14.73 0.96 -11.11
C ALA A 403 14.47 1.45 -12.54
N LEU A 404 15.47 2.12 -13.15
CA LEU A 404 15.38 2.65 -14.52
C LEU A 404 15.33 1.54 -15.56
N GLU A 405 16.09 0.47 -15.40
CA GLU A 405 16.07 -0.70 -16.28
C GLU A 405 14.67 -1.33 -16.29
N THR A 406 14.13 -1.62 -15.11
CA THR A 406 12.79 -2.17 -14.98
C THR A 406 11.73 -1.22 -15.53
N ALA A 407 11.79 0.06 -15.20
CA ALA A 407 10.83 1.06 -15.70
C ALA A 407 10.90 1.22 -17.22
N ALA A 408 12.10 1.20 -17.82
CA ALA A 408 12.31 1.29 -19.27
C ALA A 408 11.78 0.05 -20.01
N GLU A 409 11.94 -1.14 -19.45
CA GLU A 409 11.42 -2.40 -19.98
C GLU A 409 9.91 -2.33 -20.22
N PHE A 410 9.15 -1.79 -19.26
CA PHE A 410 7.70 -1.61 -19.35
C PHE A 410 7.28 -0.26 -19.92
N ARG A 411 8.24 0.64 -20.23
CA ARG A 411 8.05 2.03 -20.66
C ARG A 411 7.31 2.88 -19.60
N PHE A 412 7.40 2.51 -18.34
CA PHE A 412 6.78 3.25 -17.25
C PHE A 412 7.54 4.55 -16.97
N ILE A 413 6.81 5.64 -16.89
CA ILE A 413 7.31 6.99 -16.59
C ILE A 413 6.85 7.41 -15.18
N ARG A 414 5.55 7.21 -14.87
CA ARG A 414 4.93 7.74 -13.63
C ARG A 414 5.46 7.09 -12.37
N THR A 415 5.83 5.81 -12.43
CA THR A 415 6.43 5.08 -11.30
C THR A 415 7.72 5.72 -10.78
N VAL A 416 8.48 6.42 -11.64
CA VAL A 416 9.71 7.13 -11.27
C VAL A 416 9.44 8.63 -11.11
N SER A 417 8.71 9.24 -12.06
CA SER A 417 8.53 10.69 -12.08
C SER A 417 7.71 11.25 -10.94
N VAL A 418 6.87 10.42 -10.28
CA VAL A 418 6.12 10.81 -9.08
C VAL A 418 7.03 11.31 -7.94
N TYR A 419 8.29 10.90 -7.94
CA TYR A 419 9.29 11.35 -6.95
C TYR A 419 9.93 12.71 -7.28
N GLY A 420 9.64 13.29 -8.42
CA GLY A 420 9.93 14.67 -8.85
C GLY A 420 11.19 15.28 -8.25
N ALA A 421 11.01 16.25 -7.36
CA ALA A 421 12.11 17.00 -6.73
C ALA A 421 13.07 16.10 -5.92
N ALA A 422 12.61 14.97 -5.38
CA ALA A 422 13.46 14.09 -4.59
C ALA A 422 14.40 13.23 -5.45
N VAL A 423 13.98 12.81 -6.64
CA VAL A 423 14.77 11.93 -7.53
C VAL A 423 15.55 12.69 -8.57
N LEU A 424 15.15 13.91 -8.93
CA LEU A 424 15.80 14.73 -9.98
C LEU A 424 17.30 14.90 -9.77
N PRO A 425 17.82 15.25 -8.56
CA PRO A 425 19.26 15.41 -8.36
C PRO A 425 20.06 14.12 -8.57
N LEU A 426 19.45 12.96 -8.30
CA LEU A 426 20.06 11.66 -8.49
C LEU A 426 20.16 11.35 -9.99
N LEU A 427 19.05 11.56 -10.73
CA LEU A 427 19.00 11.34 -12.18
C LEU A 427 19.97 12.23 -12.95
N GLU A 428 20.19 13.47 -12.51
CA GLU A 428 21.16 14.40 -13.12
C GLU A 428 22.62 14.00 -12.87
N LYS A 429 22.88 13.24 -11.80
CA LYS A 429 24.23 12.73 -11.45
C LYS A 429 24.50 11.31 -11.96
N LEU A 430 23.47 10.58 -12.35
CA LEU A 430 23.59 9.21 -12.83
C LEU A 430 23.89 9.21 -14.33
N THR A 431 25.00 8.57 -14.72
CA THR A 431 25.19 8.17 -16.11
C THR A 431 24.48 6.84 -16.34
N TRP A 432 23.49 6.81 -17.24
CA TRP A 432 22.71 5.63 -17.54
C TRP A 432 22.64 5.42 -19.05
N ASP A 433 23.10 4.25 -19.51
CA ASP A 433 23.30 3.94 -20.93
C ASP A 433 22.11 3.21 -21.58
N GLY A 434 20.92 3.26 -20.95
CA GLY A 434 19.72 2.63 -21.47
C GLY A 434 19.05 3.40 -22.61
N ASN A 435 17.75 3.16 -22.81
CA ASN A 435 16.97 3.74 -23.91
C ASN A 435 16.89 5.28 -23.82
N ALA A 436 17.69 5.97 -24.64
CA ALA A 436 17.81 7.43 -24.63
C ALA A 436 16.47 8.16 -24.91
N LYS A 437 15.62 7.62 -25.80
CA LYS A 437 14.33 8.24 -26.13
C LYS A 437 13.37 8.17 -24.94
N TRP A 438 13.32 7.04 -24.25
CA TRP A 438 12.52 6.86 -23.03
C TRP A 438 13.07 7.73 -21.90
N HIS A 439 14.40 7.74 -21.69
CA HIS A 439 15.05 8.54 -20.66
C HIS A 439 14.79 10.04 -20.84
N LYS A 440 14.84 10.55 -22.07
CA LYS A 440 14.48 11.96 -22.37
C LYS A 440 13.04 12.29 -21.95
N ARG A 441 12.10 11.38 -22.21
CA ARG A 441 10.70 11.55 -21.78
C ARG A 441 10.56 11.50 -20.26
N LEU A 442 11.25 10.56 -19.61
CA LEU A 442 11.30 10.47 -18.15
C LEU A 442 11.81 11.77 -17.54
N MET A 443 12.95 12.27 -17.98
CA MET A 443 13.56 13.52 -17.48
C MET A 443 12.64 14.73 -17.65
N ALA A 444 11.93 14.82 -18.76
CA ALA A 444 10.95 15.89 -18.99
C ALA A 444 9.80 15.82 -17.97
N ASP A 445 9.26 14.63 -17.73
CA ASP A 445 8.18 14.44 -16.77
C ASP A 445 8.65 14.65 -15.32
N VAL A 446 9.82 14.14 -14.93
CA VAL A 446 10.42 14.36 -13.60
C VAL A 446 10.59 15.85 -13.31
N ARG A 447 11.11 16.63 -14.27
CA ARG A 447 11.25 18.08 -14.12
C ARG A 447 9.89 18.78 -13.98
N THR A 448 8.88 18.31 -14.69
CA THR A 448 7.50 18.81 -14.56
C THR A 448 6.95 18.55 -13.15
N GLN A 449 7.12 17.32 -12.64
CA GLN A 449 6.69 16.97 -11.28
C GLN A 449 7.48 17.75 -10.21
N ALA A 450 8.79 17.91 -10.39
CA ALA A 450 9.63 18.73 -9.51
C ALA A 450 9.20 20.21 -9.49
N ALA A 451 8.76 20.75 -10.64
CA ALA A 451 8.24 22.11 -10.71
C ALA A 451 6.86 22.26 -10.03
N PHE A 452 5.97 21.27 -10.14
CA PHE A 452 4.69 21.26 -9.45
C PHE A 452 4.84 21.13 -7.93
N TYR A 453 5.79 20.29 -7.48
CA TYR A 453 5.97 19.90 -6.09
C TYR A 453 7.45 20.04 -5.65
N PRO A 454 7.99 21.27 -5.59
CA PRO A 454 9.40 21.49 -5.27
C PRO A 454 9.76 21.05 -3.84
N HIS A 455 8.78 20.95 -2.94
CA HIS A 455 8.97 20.55 -1.55
C HIS A 455 8.74 19.06 -1.28
N PHE A 456 8.39 18.27 -2.31
CA PHE A 456 8.11 16.85 -2.14
C PHE A 456 9.34 16.10 -1.64
N LEU A 457 9.18 15.42 -0.50
CA LEU A 457 10.24 14.72 0.25
C LEU A 457 11.46 15.58 0.58
N GLN A 458 11.34 16.91 0.61
CA GLN A 458 12.41 17.73 1.18
C GLN A 458 12.58 17.39 2.66
N THR A 459 13.82 17.15 3.05
CA THR A 459 14.16 16.90 4.43
C THR A 459 13.76 18.12 5.27
N ARG A 460 13.03 17.92 6.37
CA ARG A 460 13.00 18.91 7.46
C ARG A 460 14.44 19.15 7.83
N LEU A 461 14.92 20.37 7.63
CA LEU A 461 16.23 20.74 8.11
C LEU A 461 16.23 20.48 9.61
N ALA A 462 17.06 19.53 10.07
CA ALA A 462 17.31 19.41 11.50
C ALA A 462 17.76 20.78 11.97
N PRO A 463 17.11 21.38 12.97
CA PRO A 463 17.31 22.78 13.33
C PRO A 463 18.78 23.18 13.50
N ASN A 464 19.63 22.23 13.88
CA ASN A 464 21.03 22.47 14.23
C ASN A 464 22.04 22.17 13.11
N GLU A 465 21.67 21.46 12.05
CA GLU A 465 22.63 21.07 10.99
C GLU A 465 22.62 22.00 9.78
N ALA A 466 21.57 22.75 9.56
CA ALA A 466 21.40 23.58 8.39
C ALA A 466 21.80 25.05 8.56
N LEU A 467 21.69 25.57 9.76
CA LEU A 467 22.15 26.92 10.10
C LEU A 467 23.50 26.82 10.80
N THR A 468 24.48 27.55 10.30
CA THR A 468 25.76 27.71 11.02
C THR A 468 25.50 28.42 12.35
N PRO A 469 26.40 28.31 13.34
CA PRO A 469 26.25 29.01 14.61
C PRO A 469 26.00 30.52 14.45
N THR A 470 26.67 31.15 13.48
CA THR A 470 26.47 32.57 13.16
C THR A 470 25.10 32.85 12.56
N GLU A 471 24.61 31.97 11.67
CA GLU A 471 23.26 32.08 11.06
C GLU A 471 22.19 31.89 12.14
N LEU A 472 22.40 30.99 13.11
CA LEU A 472 21.47 30.77 14.21
C LEU A 472 21.40 32.02 15.13
N GLN A 473 22.54 32.63 15.44
CA GLN A 473 22.59 33.90 16.19
C GLN A 473 21.86 35.03 15.45
N ILE A 474 22.08 35.13 14.12
CA ILE A 474 21.40 36.13 13.30
C ILE A 474 19.90 35.83 13.25
N LEU A 475 19.48 34.56 13.15
CA LEU A 475 18.06 34.18 13.18
C LEU A 475 17.41 34.58 14.52
N HIS A 476 18.05 34.35 15.67
CA HIS A 476 17.54 34.80 16.94
C HIS A 476 17.32 36.32 16.99
N LEU A 477 18.27 37.08 16.43
CA LEU A 477 18.15 38.55 16.35
C LEU A 477 17.03 38.98 15.38
N ILE A 478 16.84 38.25 14.27
CA ILE A 478 15.68 38.47 13.35
C ILE A 478 14.36 38.21 14.09
N CYS A 479 14.29 37.15 14.87
CA CYS A 479 13.09 36.79 15.64
C CYS A 479 12.81 37.78 16.79
N ALA A 480 13.86 38.45 17.30
CA ALA A 480 13.77 39.59 18.23
C ALA A 480 13.50 40.93 17.51
N ASP A 481 13.06 40.88 16.26
CA ASP A 481 12.71 42.05 15.43
C ASP A 481 13.84 43.09 15.22
N LYS A 482 15.12 42.65 15.36
CA LYS A 482 16.31 43.52 15.15
C LYS A 482 16.51 43.80 13.65
N SER A 483 16.75 45.05 13.30
CA SER A 483 17.14 45.45 11.93
C SER A 483 18.54 44.95 11.56
N ASN A 484 18.85 44.90 10.27
CA ASN A 484 20.20 44.51 9.82
C ASN A 484 21.32 45.42 10.38
N ALA A 485 21.02 46.70 10.61
CA ALA A 485 21.97 47.64 11.23
C ALA A 485 22.23 47.31 12.72
N GLU A 486 21.19 46.95 13.46
CA GLU A 486 21.33 46.49 14.87
C GLU A 486 22.04 45.14 14.95
N ILE A 487 21.79 44.21 13.99
CA ILE A 487 22.53 42.95 13.91
C ILE A 487 24.01 43.19 13.65
N CYS A 488 24.37 44.14 12.77
CA CYS A 488 25.75 44.55 12.55
C CYS A 488 26.40 45.03 13.87
N ALA A 489 25.69 45.85 14.64
CA ALA A 489 26.21 46.40 15.91
C ALA A 489 26.36 45.32 16.99
N VAL A 490 25.43 44.33 17.04
CA VAL A 490 25.46 43.25 18.04
C VAL A 490 26.56 42.23 17.75
N LEU A 491 26.78 41.90 16.47
CA LEU A 491 27.71 40.83 16.07
C LEU A 491 29.06 41.35 15.57
N ASP A 492 29.25 42.67 15.52
CA ASP A 492 30.43 43.34 14.99
C ASP A 492 30.84 42.88 13.57
N ILE A 493 29.84 42.77 12.69
CA ILE A 493 30.02 42.36 11.28
C ILE A 493 29.45 43.42 10.32
N LYS A 494 30.00 43.46 9.09
CA LYS A 494 29.61 44.45 8.08
C LYS A 494 28.21 44.17 7.51
N LEU A 495 27.50 45.23 7.14
CA LEU A 495 26.16 45.16 6.58
C LEU A 495 26.02 44.23 5.36
N PRO A 496 26.95 44.17 4.38
CA PRO A 496 26.89 43.20 3.30
C PRO A 496 26.93 41.75 3.82
N THR A 497 27.74 41.47 4.84
CA THR A 497 27.84 40.13 5.45
C THR A 497 26.52 39.72 6.12
N VAL A 498 25.88 40.64 6.86
CA VAL A 498 24.56 40.40 7.45
C VAL A 498 23.53 40.13 6.39
N LYS A 499 23.50 40.91 5.29
CA LYS A 499 22.56 40.70 4.16
C LYS A 499 22.74 39.32 3.53
N THR A 500 23.99 38.86 3.34
CA THR A 500 24.30 37.53 2.81
C THR A 500 23.79 36.43 3.74
N HIS A 501 24.08 36.53 5.05
CA HIS A 501 23.59 35.59 6.03
C HIS A 501 22.04 35.55 6.08
N VAL A 502 21.39 36.72 6.10
CA VAL A 502 19.92 36.82 6.07
C VAL A 502 19.35 36.12 4.82
N SER A 503 19.95 36.33 3.66
CA SER A 503 19.53 35.65 2.41
C SER A 503 19.68 34.13 2.54
N HIS A 504 20.81 33.65 3.04
CA HIS A 504 21.06 32.21 3.27
C HIS A 504 20.07 31.63 4.30
N ILE A 505 19.81 32.34 5.42
CA ILE A 505 18.84 31.92 6.43
C ILE A 505 17.43 31.78 5.81
N LEU A 506 16.98 32.79 5.06
CA LEU A 506 15.66 32.73 4.41
C LEU A 506 15.56 31.56 3.42
N THR A 507 16.61 31.34 2.63
CA THR A 507 16.71 30.19 1.71
C THR A 507 16.66 28.86 2.48
N LYS A 508 17.44 28.75 3.57
CA LYS A 508 17.50 27.55 4.42
C LYS A 508 16.19 27.29 5.18
N LEU A 509 15.46 28.32 5.57
CA LEU A 509 14.14 28.23 6.20
C LEU A 509 13.00 28.02 5.18
N GLY A 510 13.31 28.05 3.86
CA GLY A 510 12.29 27.89 2.82
C GLY A 510 11.30 29.04 2.74
N VAL A 511 11.68 30.27 3.17
CA VAL A 511 10.81 31.45 3.16
C VAL A 511 11.36 32.55 2.29
N SER A 512 10.48 33.35 1.70
CA SER A 512 10.86 34.44 0.77
C SER A 512 11.02 35.79 1.47
N ARG A 513 10.41 35.97 2.64
CA ARG A 513 10.35 37.25 3.33
C ARG A 513 10.86 37.13 4.76
N ARG A 514 11.55 38.16 5.21
CA ARG A 514 12.04 38.28 6.59
C ARG A 514 10.94 38.14 7.66
N SER A 515 9.73 38.68 7.38
CA SER A 515 8.58 38.54 8.27
C SER A 515 8.10 37.11 8.47
N GLU A 516 8.39 36.22 7.51
CA GLU A 516 8.03 34.81 7.55
C GLU A 516 9.04 33.99 8.37
N ALA A 517 10.27 34.49 8.52
CA ALA A 517 11.35 33.78 9.21
C ALA A 517 11.03 33.48 10.68
N LYS A 518 10.34 34.38 11.38
CA LYS A 518 9.92 34.21 12.79
C LYS A 518 8.93 33.07 12.93
N THR A 519 7.93 33.02 12.04
CA THR A 519 6.91 31.96 12.02
C THR A 519 7.56 30.61 11.65
N ALA A 520 8.46 30.60 10.65
CA ALA A 520 9.20 29.41 10.25
C ALA A 520 10.12 28.92 11.38
N ALA A 521 10.84 29.81 12.06
CA ALA A 521 11.71 29.46 13.18
C ALA A 521 10.95 28.86 14.37
N LYS A 522 9.77 29.40 14.72
CA LYS A 522 8.88 28.83 15.73
C LYS A 522 8.36 27.45 15.31
N LYS A 523 7.89 27.34 14.08
CA LYS A 523 7.39 26.08 13.50
C LYS A 523 8.46 24.97 13.47
N LEU A 524 9.72 25.35 13.24
CA LEU A 524 10.89 24.46 13.26
C LEU A 524 11.51 24.29 14.67
N ARG A 525 10.91 24.87 15.71
CA ARG A 525 11.41 24.86 17.10
C ARG A 525 12.85 25.33 17.25
N LEU A 526 13.29 26.26 16.39
CA LEU A 526 14.62 26.88 16.42
C LEU A 526 14.73 27.95 17.49
N ILE A 527 13.62 28.44 18.00
CA ILE A 527 13.47 29.40 19.07
C ILE A 527 12.41 28.91 20.07
N SER A 528 12.67 29.08 21.36
CA SER A 528 11.70 28.79 22.41
C SER A 528 10.48 29.71 22.30
N GLU A 529 9.32 29.23 22.68
CA GLU A 529 8.13 30.05 22.91
C GLU A 529 8.36 30.79 24.26
N ASP A 530 8.76 32.05 24.19
CA ASP A 530 8.59 33.01 25.27
C ASP A 530 7.45 33.96 24.90
#